data_d78a40aadf656329f431139f59a74431
#
_entry.id   d78a40aadf656329f431139f59a74431
#
_cell.length_a   1.000
_cell.length_b   1.000
_cell.length_c   1.000
_cell.angle_alpha   90.00
_cell.angle_beta   90.00
_cell.angle_gamma   90.00
#
_symmetry.space_group_name_H-M   'P 1'
#
loop_
_entity.id
_entity.type
_entity.pdbx_description
1 polymer ?
#
loop_
_entity_poly.entity_id
_entity_poly.type
_entity_poly.pdbx_seq_one_letter_code
_entity_poly.pdbx_strand_id
1 'polypeptide(L)'
;MPSSILVIEDEPAISELISVNLQHAGHCPIRAYNAEQAQNLISDVLPDLVLLDWMLPGKSGIAFARDLRNNERTRHIPIIMLTARGDEQDKVLGLEIGADDYVTKPFSPKELMARIKAVLRRRAPQLTEDVVAINGLKLDPATHRVAAHAEGSEIKLDLGPTEFRLLHFFMTHPERVHSRTQLLDQVWGDHVFVEERTVDVHIKRLRAALKPAGCDAMIETVRGSGYRLAKSA
;
A
#
# COMPACT_ATOMS: atom_id res chain seq x y z
N MET A 1 4.92 18.51 4.79
CA MET A 1 4.39 18.61 6.17
C MET A 1 4.99 17.51 7.02
N PRO A 2 5.20 17.70 8.32
CA PRO A 2 5.60 16.62 9.20
C PRO A 2 4.52 15.55 9.22
N SER A 3 4.91 14.28 8.99
CA SER A 3 3.99 13.14 9.05
C SER A 3 4.22 12.34 10.32
N SER A 4 3.15 11.85 10.93
CA SER A 4 3.23 10.95 12.08
C SER A 4 3.48 9.51 11.60
N ILE A 5 4.57 8.89 12.05
CA ILE A 5 4.96 7.55 11.62
C ILE A 5 5.04 6.64 12.84
N LEU A 6 4.19 5.61 12.86
CA LEU A 6 4.20 4.61 13.92
C LEU A 6 5.26 3.55 13.60
N VAL A 7 6.25 3.41 14.46
CA VAL A 7 7.33 2.43 14.39
C VAL A 7 7.03 1.31 15.39
N ILE A 8 6.78 0.11 14.88
CA ILE A 8 6.47 -1.08 15.69
C ILE A 8 7.63 -2.06 15.53
N GLU A 9 8.52 -2.04 16.50
CA GLU A 9 9.81 -2.74 16.48
C GLU A 9 10.19 -3.10 17.90
N ASP A 10 10.39 -4.37 18.20
CA ASP A 10 10.68 -4.86 19.54
C ASP A 10 12.15 -4.66 19.97
N GLU A 11 13.08 -4.51 19.01
CA GLU A 11 14.48 -4.18 19.32
C GLU A 11 14.65 -2.68 19.56
N PRO A 12 14.95 -2.23 20.81
CA PRO A 12 15.04 -0.80 21.14
C PRO A 12 16.09 -0.05 20.32
N ALA A 13 17.19 -0.70 19.97
CA ALA A 13 18.27 -0.08 19.19
C ALA A 13 17.85 0.21 17.76
N ILE A 14 17.08 -0.69 17.12
CA ILE A 14 16.54 -0.50 15.78
C ILE A 14 15.44 0.54 15.80
N SER A 15 14.53 0.47 16.77
CA SER A 15 13.46 1.45 16.95
C SER A 15 14.00 2.86 17.15
N GLU A 16 15.08 3.03 17.96
CA GLU A 16 15.76 4.32 18.14
C GLU A 16 16.43 4.81 16.87
N LEU A 17 17.18 3.94 16.18
CA LEU A 17 17.83 4.27 14.91
C LEU A 17 16.82 4.81 13.89
N ILE A 18 15.69 4.13 13.73
CA ILE A 18 14.61 4.54 12.83
C ILE A 18 14.06 5.90 13.28
N SER A 19 13.75 6.05 14.57
CA SER A 19 13.14 7.26 15.11
C SER A 19 14.01 8.50 14.94
N VAL A 20 15.32 8.40 15.21
CA VAL A 20 16.27 9.50 15.00
C VAL A 20 16.32 9.92 13.52
N ASN A 21 16.36 8.97 12.60
CA ASN A 21 16.38 9.28 11.17
C ASN A 21 15.06 9.92 10.70
N LEU A 22 13.91 9.49 11.23
CA LEU A 22 12.61 10.10 10.96
C LEU A 22 12.55 11.54 11.45
N GLN A 23 13.03 11.82 12.66
CA GLN A 23 13.10 13.18 13.21
C GLN A 23 14.00 14.08 12.38
N HIS A 24 15.17 13.61 11.97
CA HIS A 24 16.07 14.35 11.08
C HIS A 24 15.44 14.65 9.72
N ALA A 25 14.55 13.79 9.25
CA ALA A 25 13.78 14.00 8.01
C ALA A 25 12.53 14.88 8.21
N GLY A 26 12.28 15.38 9.44
CA GLY A 26 11.17 16.27 9.77
C GLY A 26 9.84 15.55 10.01
N HIS A 27 9.86 14.24 10.28
CA HIS A 27 8.69 13.45 10.65
C HIS A 27 8.56 13.29 12.17
N CYS A 28 7.38 12.91 12.64
CA CYS A 28 7.06 12.66 14.05
C CYS A 28 6.98 11.14 14.30
N PRO A 29 8.03 10.47 14.80
CA PRO A 29 7.97 9.04 15.12
C PRO A 29 7.15 8.80 16.39
N ILE A 30 6.29 7.79 16.35
CA ILE A 30 5.57 7.21 17.49
C ILE A 30 6.08 5.79 17.64
N ARG A 31 6.49 5.38 18.84
CA ARG A 31 7.11 4.06 19.05
C ARG A 31 6.20 3.10 19.78
N ALA A 32 6.15 1.87 19.32
CA ALA A 32 5.56 0.71 19.99
C ALA A 32 6.53 -0.47 19.90
N TYR A 33 6.58 -1.28 20.94
CA TYR A 33 7.48 -2.44 21.02
C TYR A 33 6.77 -3.78 20.82
N ASN A 34 5.46 -3.74 20.64
CA ASN A 34 4.61 -4.89 20.36
C ASN A 34 3.28 -4.43 19.74
N ALA A 35 2.51 -5.39 19.25
CA ALA A 35 1.23 -5.13 18.59
C ALA A 35 0.17 -4.52 19.53
N GLU A 36 0.20 -4.85 20.84
CA GLU A 36 -0.78 -4.37 21.80
C GLU A 36 -0.58 -2.88 22.10
N GLN A 37 0.68 -2.45 22.31
CA GLN A 37 1.00 -1.02 22.43
C GLN A 37 0.63 -0.25 21.17
N ALA A 38 0.94 -0.81 20.00
CA ALA A 38 0.59 -0.21 18.74
C ALA A 38 -0.93 -0.04 18.58
N GLN A 39 -1.70 -1.04 18.97
CA GLN A 39 -3.17 -0.99 18.91
C GLN A 39 -3.73 0.14 19.80
N ASN A 40 -3.20 0.33 20.98
CA ASN A 40 -3.61 1.39 21.90
C ASN A 40 -3.31 2.77 21.29
N LEU A 41 -2.07 2.97 20.79
CA LEU A 41 -1.66 4.23 20.16
C LEU A 41 -2.51 4.59 18.94
N ILE A 42 -2.82 3.61 18.07
CA ILE A 42 -3.67 3.80 16.89
C ILE A 42 -5.11 4.16 17.28
N SER A 43 -5.59 3.65 18.42
CA SER A 43 -6.93 3.98 18.92
C SER A 43 -7.06 5.45 19.27
N ASP A 44 -5.99 6.04 19.80
CA ASP A 44 -5.94 7.46 20.18
C ASP A 44 -5.70 8.37 18.98
N VAL A 45 -4.68 8.06 18.17
CA VAL A 45 -4.28 8.89 17.01
C VAL A 45 -3.89 7.98 15.85
N LEU A 46 -4.52 8.21 14.68
CA LEU A 46 -4.17 7.49 13.45
C LEU A 46 -2.85 8.02 12.89
N PRO A 47 -1.85 7.16 12.66
CA PRO A 47 -0.60 7.57 12.02
C PRO A 47 -0.77 7.74 10.50
N ASP A 48 0.14 8.50 9.91
CA ASP A 48 0.20 8.67 8.45
C ASP A 48 0.85 7.48 7.74
N LEU A 49 1.65 6.69 8.46
CA LEU A 49 2.33 5.49 7.97
C LEU A 49 2.69 4.59 9.15
N VAL A 50 2.69 3.29 8.93
CA VAL A 50 3.15 2.27 9.88
C VAL A 50 4.41 1.60 9.34
N LEU A 51 5.48 1.60 10.11
CA LEU A 51 6.63 0.72 9.96
C LEU A 51 6.43 -0.46 10.90
N LEU A 52 6.39 -1.67 10.40
CA LEU A 52 5.97 -2.84 11.15
C LEU A 52 6.98 -3.97 11.02
N ASP A 53 7.60 -4.34 12.12
CA ASP A 53 8.42 -5.55 12.14
C ASP A 53 7.56 -6.79 11.91
N TRP A 54 8.10 -7.69 11.11
CA TRP A 54 7.52 -9.01 10.86
C TRP A 54 7.49 -9.87 12.12
N MET A 55 8.59 -9.86 12.88
CA MET A 55 8.84 -10.71 14.03
C MET A 55 8.62 -9.96 15.34
N LEU A 56 7.37 -9.75 15.73
CA LEU A 56 7.03 -9.14 17.01
C LEU A 56 6.75 -10.21 18.09
N PRO A 57 7.05 -9.93 19.36
CA PRO A 57 6.66 -10.80 20.45
C PRO A 57 5.14 -10.85 20.61
N GLY A 58 4.62 -12.03 20.91
CA GLY A 58 3.19 -12.26 21.08
C GLY A 58 2.48 -12.33 19.72
N LYS A 59 1.83 -11.23 19.32
CA LYS A 59 1.14 -11.15 18.03
C LYS A 59 2.11 -10.76 16.92
N SER A 60 2.28 -11.62 15.92
CA SER A 60 3.18 -11.35 14.78
C SER A 60 2.78 -10.09 13.99
N GLY A 61 3.77 -9.42 13.39
CA GLY A 61 3.52 -8.24 12.54
C GLY A 61 2.55 -8.54 11.39
N ILE A 62 2.62 -9.74 10.79
CA ILE A 62 1.67 -10.20 9.78
C ILE A 62 0.23 -10.22 10.28
N ALA A 63 0.01 -10.82 11.46
CA ALA A 63 -1.33 -10.87 12.05
C ALA A 63 -1.84 -9.46 12.37
N PHE A 64 -0.96 -8.58 12.84
CA PHE A 64 -1.32 -7.20 13.12
C PHE A 64 -1.62 -6.39 11.84
N ALA A 65 -0.83 -6.56 10.77
CA ALA A 65 -1.12 -5.95 9.46
C ALA A 65 -2.48 -6.37 8.92
N ARG A 66 -2.83 -7.65 9.07
CA ARG A 66 -4.15 -8.18 8.67
C ARG A 66 -5.28 -7.52 9.45
N ASP A 67 -5.11 -7.32 10.76
CA ASP A 67 -6.12 -6.63 11.57
C ASP A 67 -6.30 -5.18 11.16
N LEU A 68 -5.19 -4.47 10.88
CA LEU A 68 -5.24 -3.10 10.38
C LEU A 68 -6.02 -3.02 9.05
N ARG A 69 -5.88 -4.00 8.17
CA ARG A 69 -6.61 -4.05 6.89
C ARG A 69 -8.09 -4.40 7.04
N ASN A 70 -8.42 -5.19 8.05
CA ASN A 70 -9.82 -5.58 8.33
C ASN A 70 -10.62 -4.50 9.09
N ASN A 71 -9.96 -3.48 9.62
CA ASN A 71 -10.62 -2.40 10.38
C ASN A 71 -10.84 -1.17 9.49
N GLU A 72 -12.08 -0.68 9.42
CA GLU A 72 -12.48 0.46 8.58
C GLU A 72 -11.69 1.74 8.83
N ARG A 73 -11.29 2.00 10.09
CA ARG A 73 -10.51 3.20 10.46
C ARG A 73 -9.05 3.13 9.98
N THR A 74 -8.47 1.93 9.93
CA THR A 74 -7.01 1.74 9.74
C THR A 74 -6.64 1.13 8.40
N ARG A 75 -7.58 0.54 7.67
CA ARG A 75 -7.30 -0.16 6.39
C ARG A 75 -6.61 0.68 5.34
N HIS A 76 -6.76 2.02 5.39
CA HIS A 76 -6.16 2.95 4.46
C HIS A 76 -4.78 3.48 4.90
N ILE A 77 -4.30 3.10 6.08
CA ILE A 77 -2.98 3.50 6.56
C ILE A 77 -1.93 2.69 5.81
N PRO A 78 -0.96 3.33 5.13
CA PRO A 78 0.10 2.59 4.46
C PRO A 78 0.98 1.86 5.46
N ILE A 79 1.39 0.64 5.10
CA ILE A 79 2.24 -0.24 5.92
C ILE A 79 3.50 -0.59 5.14
N ILE A 80 4.66 -0.31 5.73
CA ILE A 80 5.94 -0.84 5.27
C ILE A 80 6.36 -1.93 6.26
N MET A 81 6.54 -3.16 5.76
CA MET A 81 7.03 -4.27 6.59
C MET A 81 8.55 -4.22 6.70
N LEU A 82 9.06 -4.41 7.92
CA LEU A 82 10.48 -4.65 8.19
C LEU A 82 10.66 -6.16 8.37
N THR A 83 11.49 -6.79 7.55
CA THR A 83 11.64 -8.26 7.56
C THR A 83 13.11 -8.66 7.63
N ALA A 84 13.42 -9.74 8.34
CA ALA A 84 14.73 -10.35 8.26
C ALA A 84 14.96 -10.89 6.83
N ARG A 85 16.22 -11.03 6.41
CA ARG A 85 16.60 -11.65 5.14
C ARG A 85 16.07 -13.08 5.10
N GLY A 86 14.88 -13.27 4.60
CA GLY A 86 14.17 -14.53 4.50
C GLY A 86 13.66 -14.75 3.08
N ASP A 87 13.12 -15.93 2.84
CA ASP A 87 12.71 -16.44 1.55
C ASP A 87 11.79 -15.48 0.79
N GLU A 88 11.89 -15.53 -0.53
CA GLU A 88 11.02 -14.83 -1.48
C GLU A 88 9.52 -15.06 -1.14
N GLN A 89 9.20 -16.19 -0.54
CA GLN A 89 7.86 -16.53 -0.07
C GLN A 89 7.35 -15.62 1.04
N ASP A 90 8.21 -15.21 1.98
CA ASP A 90 7.84 -14.30 3.06
C ASP A 90 7.50 -12.90 2.55
N LYS A 91 8.23 -12.41 1.56
CA LYS A 91 7.97 -11.12 0.92
C LYS A 91 6.63 -11.12 0.18
N VAL A 92 6.33 -12.18 -0.57
CA VAL A 92 5.06 -12.36 -1.26
C VAL A 92 3.91 -12.41 -0.25
N LEU A 93 4.09 -13.17 0.84
CA LEU A 93 3.09 -13.29 1.91
C LEU A 93 2.81 -11.94 2.59
N GLY A 94 3.85 -11.14 2.89
CA GLY A 94 3.69 -9.79 3.45
C GLY A 94 2.88 -8.85 2.56
N LEU A 95 3.16 -8.89 1.26
CA LEU A 95 2.41 -8.12 0.27
C LEU A 95 0.98 -8.66 0.08
N GLU A 96 0.76 -9.97 0.08
CA GLU A 96 -0.58 -10.57 0.01
C GLU A 96 -1.48 -10.18 1.19
N ILE A 97 -0.90 -9.93 2.36
CA ILE A 97 -1.61 -9.53 3.57
C ILE A 97 -2.00 -8.04 3.58
N GLY A 98 -1.39 -7.22 2.74
CA GLY A 98 -1.80 -5.83 2.66
C GLY A 98 -0.70 -4.80 2.90
N ALA A 99 0.56 -5.18 3.03
CA ALA A 99 1.66 -4.22 3.04
C ALA A 99 1.77 -3.47 1.71
N ASP A 100 2.17 -2.20 1.77
CA ASP A 100 2.37 -1.34 0.61
C ASP A 100 3.81 -1.41 0.10
N ASP A 101 4.75 -1.75 0.99
CA ASP A 101 6.16 -1.98 0.68
C ASP A 101 6.80 -2.86 1.78
N TYR A 102 8.04 -3.30 1.54
CA TYR A 102 8.85 -4.03 2.53
C TYR A 102 10.30 -3.59 2.48
N VAL A 103 10.99 -3.74 3.61
CA VAL A 103 12.43 -3.44 3.78
C VAL A 103 13.08 -4.61 4.47
N THR A 104 14.14 -5.15 3.88
CA THR A 104 14.89 -6.27 4.49
C THR A 104 15.93 -5.79 5.48
N LYS A 105 15.96 -6.38 6.67
CA LYS A 105 17.02 -6.17 7.67
C LYS A 105 18.29 -7.01 7.28
N PRO A 106 19.50 -6.47 7.39
CA PRO A 106 19.82 -5.10 7.76
C PRO A 106 19.58 -4.12 6.60
N PHE A 107 18.99 -2.98 6.89
CA PHE A 107 18.71 -1.92 5.90
C PHE A 107 19.59 -0.69 6.14
N SER A 108 19.83 0.07 5.10
CA SER A 108 20.44 1.39 5.26
C SER A 108 19.36 2.41 5.64
N PRO A 109 19.67 3.37 6.54
CA PRO A 109 18.75 4.47 6.84
C PRO A 109 18.30 5.24 5.60
N LYS A 110 19.20 5.42 4.63
CA LYS A 110 18.88 6.09 3.36
C LYS A 110 17.83 5.34 2.54
N GLU A 111 17.93 4.02 2.49
CA GLU A 111 16.95 3.17 1.80
C GLU A 111 15.58 3.27 2.48
N LEU A 112 15.52 3.09 3.80
CA LEU A 112 14.29 3.20 4.56
C LEU A 112 13.63 4.57 4.36
N MET A 113 14.39 5.68 4.46
CA MET A 113 13.88 7.03 4.24
C MET A 113 13.37 7.26 2.82
N ALA A 114 14.04 6.72 1.81
CA ALA A 114 13.60 6.80 0.42
C ALA A 114 12.24 6.09 0.22
N ARG A 115 12.07 4.91 0.82
CA ARG A 115 10.81 4.14 0.76
C ARG A 115 9.68 4.84 1.51
N ILE A 116 9.93 5.34 2.71
CA ILE A 116 8.96 6.13 3.47
C ILE A 116 8.52 7.35 2.66
N LYS A 117 9.45 8.11 2.10
CA LYS A 117 9.16 9.26 1.24
C LYS A 117 8.33 8.85 0.02
N ALA A 118 8.66 7.73 -0.62
CA ALA A 118 7.91 7.20 -1.75
C ALA A 118 6.48 6.83 -1.34
N VAL A 119 6.27 6.14 -0.22
CA VAL A 119 4.97 5.76 0.30
C VAL A 119 4.15 6.98 0.73
N LEU A 120 4.73 7.96 1.43
CA LEU A 120 4.04 9.19 1.86
C LEU A 120 3.72 10.14 0.72
N ARG A 121 4.62 10.31 -0.28
CA ARG A 121 4.35 11.09 -1.49
C ARG A 121 3.10 10.60 -2.21
N ARG A 122 2.83 9.34 -2.10
CA ARG A 122 1.67 8.66 -2.62
C ARG A 122 0.36 9.10 -1.94
N ARG A 123 0.42 9.74 -0.78
CA ARG A 123 -0.70 10.44 -0.13
C ARG A 123 -0.89 11.88 -0.61
N ALA A 124 0.17 12.49 -1.19
CA ALA A 124 0.04 13.82 -1.79
C ALA A 124 -0.61 13.68 -3.18
N PRO A 125 -1.64 14.45 -3.50
CA PRO A 125 -2.41 14.28 -4.71
C PRO A 125 -1.60 14.73 -5.94
N GLN A 126 -0.98 13.79 -6.64
CA GLN A 126 -0.74 13.89 -8.08
C GLN A 126 -1.88 13.23 -8.86
N LEU A 127 -2.96 12.86 -8.15
CA LEU A 127 -4.21 12.47 -8.76
C LEU A 127 -4.84 13.73 -9.31
N THR A 128 -5.24 13.74 -10.56
CA THR A 128 -6.16 14.74 -11.06
C THR A 128 -7.34 14.78 -10.09
N GLU A 129 -7.76 15.97 -9.64
CA GLU A 129 -8.87 16.11 -8.68
C GLU A 129 -10.20 15.63 -9.29
N ASP A 130 -10.20 15.34 -10.58
CA ASP A 130 -11.39 14.95 -11.32
C ASP A 130 -11.79 13.50 -11.07
N VAL A 131 -13.06 13.30 -10.86
CA VAL A 131 -13.67 11.98 -10.78
C VAL A 131 -13.50 11.26 -12.12
N VAL A 132 -12.92 10.06 -12.09
CA VAL A 132 -12.74 9.22 -13.27
C VAL A 132 -13.82 8.16 -13.31
N ALA A 133 -14.50 7.99 -14.45
CA ALA A 133 -15.52 6.97 -14.63
C ALA A 133 -15.33 6.21 -15.94
N ILE A 134 -15.37 4.88 -15.88
CA ILE A 134 -15.25 3.98 -17.03
C ILE A 134 -16.16 2.77 -16.80
N ASN A 135 -17.06 2.50 -17.74
CA ASN A 135 -17.94 1.32 -17.73
C ASN A 135 -18.63 1.04 -16.39
N GLY A 136 -19.21 2.09 -15.77
CA GLY A 136 -19.87 1.97 -14.49
C GLY A 136 -18.95 1.95 -13.28
N LEU A 137 -17.65 1.78 -13.46
CA LEU A 137 -16.66 1.95 -12.41
C LEU A 137 -16.32 3.43 -12.24
N LYS A 138 -16.47 3.96 -11.03
CA LYS A 138 -16.22 5.36 -10.67
C LYS A 138 -15.19 5.44 -9.54
N LEU A 139 -14.18 6.28 -9.72
CA LEU A 139 -13.14 6.55 -8.74
C LEU A 139 -13.10 8.06 -8.49
N ASP A 140 -13.21 8.43 -7.23
CA ASP A 140 -13.14 9.81 -6.76
C ASP A 140 -11.85 10.01 -5.96
N PRO A 141 -10.85 10.70 -6.52
CA PRO A 141 -9.57 10.91 -5.85
C PRO A 141 -9.67 11.82 -4.63
N ALA A 142 -10.56 12.79 -4.63
CA ALA A 142 -10.71 13.76 -3.54
C ALA A 142 -11.27 13.10 -2.28
N THR A 143 -12.23 12.18 -2.43
CA THR A 143 -12.85 11.46 -1.31
C THR A 143 -12.25 10.08 -1.06
N HIS A 144 -11.31 9.65 -1.91
CA HIS A 144 -10.66 8.32 -1.86
C HIS A 144 -11.68 7.17 -1.96
N ARG A 145 -12.73 7.35 -2.75
CA ARG A 145 -13.83 6.39 -2.90
C ARG A 145 -13.82 5.74 -4.28
N VAL A 146 -14.15 4.45 -4.28
CA VAL A 146 -14.40 3.69 -5.51
C VAL A 146 -15.78 3.06 -5.42
N ALA A 147 -16.54 3.17 -6.47
CA ALA A 147 -17.85 2.55 -6.59
C ALA A 147 -18.06 2.01 -8.01
N ALA A 148 -18.89 1.00 -8.14
CA ALA A 148 -19.31 0.49 -9.43
C ALA A 148 -20.83 0.41 -9.49
N HIS A 149 -21.41 0.70 -10.67
CA HIS A 149 -22.82 0.51 -10.94
C HIS A 149 -23.01 -0.87 -11.58
N ALA A 150 -23.64 -1.79 -10.85
CA ALA A 150 -24.00 -3.11 -11.33
C ALA A 150 -25.47 -3.38 -11.02
N GLU A 151 -26.22 -3.88 -12.00
CA GLU A 151 -27.64 -4.28 -11.86
C GLU A 151 -28.54 -3.18 -11.25
N GLY A 152 -28.28 -1.91 -11.57
CA GLY A 152 -29.07 -0.78 -11.08
C GLY A 152 -28.76 -0.32 -9.65
N SER A 153 -27.75 -0.90 -9.00
CA SER A 153 -27.31 -0.55 -7.66
C SER A 153 -25.85 -0.04 -7.67
N GLU A 154 -25.55 0.89 -6.76
CA GLU A 154 -24.18 1.34 -6.55
C GLU A 154 -23.50 0.45 -5.50
N ILE A 155 -22.46 -0.25 -5.92
CA ILE A 155 -21.63 -1.10 -5.07
C ILE A 155 -20.37 -0.34 -4.68
N LYS A 156 -20.16 -0.08 -3.40
CA LYS A 156 -18.90 0.50 -2.89
C LYS A 156 -17.82 -0.57 -2.89
N LEU A 157 -16.65 -0.19 -3.40
CA LEU A 157 -15.47 -1.07 -3.49
C LEU A 157 -14.39 -0.59 -2.54
N ASP A 158 -13.83 -1.53 -1.77
CA ASP A 158 -12.78 -1.29 -0.81
C ASP A 158 -11.42 -1.64 -1.39
N LEU A 159 -10.59 -0.62 -1.55
CA LEU A 159 -9.24 -0.76 -2.09
C LEU A 159 -8.21 -0.26 -1.07
N GLY A 160 -7.10 -0.99 -0.95
CA GLY A 160 -5.92 -0.49 -0.24
C GLY A 160 -5.31 0.72 -0.96
N PRO A 161 -4.44 1.50 -0.29
CA PRO A 161 -3.87 2.72 -0.86
C PRO A 161 -3.12 2.50 -2.18
N THR A 162 -2.44 1.38 -2.33
CA THR A 162 -1.69 1.03 -3.54
C THR A 162 -2.62 0.58 -4.66
N GLU A 163 -3.62 -0.26 -4.35
CA GLU A 163 -4.64 -0.70 -5.31
C GLU A 163 -5.45 0.49 -5.84
N PHE A 164 -5.80 1.44 -4.97
CA PHE A 164 -6.50 2.66 -5.36
C PHE A 164 -5.72 3.45 -6.42
N ARG A 165 -4.41 3.65 -6.20
CA ARG A 165 -3.57 4.36 -7.16
C ARG A 165 -3.36 3.59 -8.45
N LEU A 166 -3.16 2.29 -8.32
CA LEU A 166 -3.02 1.41 -9.49
C LEU A 166 -4.27 1.47 -10.35
N LEU A 167 -5.46 1.42 -9.73
CA LEU A 167 -6.73 1.58 -10.42
C LEU A 167 -6.86 2.97 -11.05
N HIS A 168 -6.55 4.04 -10.31
CA HIS A 168 -6.58 5.41 -10.84
C HIS A 168 -5.66 5.57 -12.04
N PHE A 169 -4.43 5.05 -11.95
CA PHE A 169 -3.48 5.08 -13.06
C PHE A 169 -4.03 4.35 -14.30
N PHE A 170 -4.61 3.17 -14.12
CA PHE A 170 -5.23 2.44 -15.22
C PHE A 170 -6.46 3.17 -15.80
N MET A 171 -7.31 3.74 -14.96
CA MET A 171 -8.51 4.48 -15.41
C MET A 171 -8.17 5.77 -16.13
N THR A 172 -7.04 6.39 -15.82
CA THR A 172 -6.54 7.57 -16.57
C THR A 172 -5.80 7.21 -17.84
N HIS A 173 -5.41 5.93 -18.01
CA HIS A 173 -4.71 5.41 -19.21
C HIS A 173 -5.37 4.14 -19.76
N PRO A 174 -6.67 4.15 -20.06
CA PRO A 174 -7.39 2.95 -20.49
C PRO A 174 -6.86 2.43 -21.83
N GLU A 175 -7.03 1.13 -22.08
CA GLU A 175 -6.60 0.39 -23.27
C GLU A 175 -5.08 0.35 -23.50
N ARG A 176 -4.31 1.02 -22.69
CA ARG A 176 -2.87 1.08 -22.81
C ARG A 176 -2.21 -0.03 -22.00
N VAL A 177 -1.31 -0.78 -22.65
CA VAL A 177 -0.49 -1.80 -21.97
C VAL A 177 0.67 -1.14 -21.26
N HIS A 178 0.82 -1.46 -19.98
CA HIS A 178 1.93 -0.97 -19.14
C HIS A 178 2.76 -2.15 -18.66
N SER A 179 4.09 -2.05 -18.82
CA SER A 179 4.99 -3.05 -18.28
C SER A 179 5.03 -2.99 -16.73
N ARG A 180 5.54 -4.06 -16.10
CA ARG A 180 5.72 -4.07 -14.65
C ARG A 180 6.63 -2.95 -14.17
N THR A 181 7.72 -2.72 -14.87
CA THR A 181 8.64 -1.60 -14.59
C THR A 181 7.92 -0.25 -14.69
N GLN A 182 7.17 0.00 -15.75
CA GLN A 182 6.39 1.24 -15.90
C GLN A 182 5.36 1.41 -14.77
N LEU A 183 4.66 0.35 -14.39
CA LEU A 183 3.72 0.41 -13.27
C LEU A 183 4.42 0.69 -11.95
N LEU A 184 5.60 0.10 -11.72
CA LEU A 184 6.43 0.42 -10.55
C LEU A 184 6.79 1.91 -10.52
N ASP A 185 7.34 2.44 -11.58
CA ASP A 185 7.77 3.85 -11.67
C ASP A 185 6.59 4.81 -11.44
N GLN A 186 5.45 4.53 -12.07
CA GLN A 186 4.27 5.42 -12.02
C GLN A 186 3.47 5.31 -10.72
N VAL A 187 3.33 4.12 -10.18
CA VAL A 187 2.51 3.87 -8.99
C VAL A 187 3.35 3.86 -7.71
N TRP A 188 4.59 3.39 -7.76
CA TRP A 188 5.53 3.37 -6.62
C TRP A 188 6.57 4.49 -6.68
N GLY A 189 6.81 5.10 -7.85
CA GLY A 189 7.72 6.24 -8.08
C GLY A 189 9.16 5.84 -8.35
N ASP A 190 9.89 6.75 -9.00
CA ASP A 190 11.31 6.58 -9.30
C ASP A 190 12.11 6.36 -8.01
N HIS A 191 13.07 5.44 -8.02
CA HIS A 191 13.94 5.04 -6.90
C HIS A 191 13.34 4.06 -5.88
N VAL A 192 12.32 3.30 -6.21
CA VAL A 192 11.84 2.21 -5.35
C VAL A 192 12.55 0.92 -5.75
N PHE A 193 13.40 0.39 -4.88
CA PHE A 193 14.05 -0.93 -5.03
C PHE A 193 13.06 -2.06 -4.70
N VAL A 194 11.92 -2.08 -5.36
CA VAL A 194 10.90 -3.12 -5.23
C VAL A 194 10.97 -4.03 -6.45
N GLU A 195 10.93 -5.32 -6.22
CA GLU A 195 10.94 -6.30 -7.31
C GLU A 195 9.66 -6.18 -8.16
N GLU A 196 9.76 -6.43 -9.46
CA GLU A 196 8.62 -6.40 -10.41
C GLU A 196 7.45 -7.29 -9.97
N ARG A 197 7.73 -8.37 -9.23
CA ARG A 197 6.72 -9.26 -8.63
C ARG A 197 5.75 -8.57 -7.69
N THR A 198 6.15 -7.46 -7.07
CA THR A 198 5.26 -6.66 -6.22
C THR A 198 4.04 -6.18 -7.01
N VAL A 199 4.23 -5.82 -8.28
CA VAL A 199 3.11 -5.43 -9.15
C VAL A 199 2.11 -6.55 -9.30
N ASP A 200 2.57 -7.79 -9.50
CA ASP A 200 1.69 -8.95 -9.70
C ASP A 200 0.79 -9.20 -8.48
N VAL A 201 1.35 -9.04 -7.28
CA VAL A 201 0.61 -9.18 -6.03
C VAL A 201 -0.48 -8.09 -5.91
N HIS A 202 -0.15 -6.83 -6.18
CA HIS A 202 -1.12 -5.75 -6.13
C HIS A 202 -2.18 -5.84 -7.24
N ILE A 203 -1.83 -6.35 -8.42
CA ILE A 203 -2.82 -6.68 -9.47
C ILE A 203 -3.79 -7.77 -9.01
N LYS A 204 -3.29 -8.84 -8.37
CA LYS A 204 -4.14 -9.90 -7.79
C LYS A 204 -5.12 -9.34 -6.77
N ARG A 205 -4.62 -8.46 -5.86
CA ARG A 205 -5.44 -7.80 -4.83
C ARG A 205 -6.44 -6.83 -5.45
N LEU A 206 -6.03 -6.03 -6.44
CA LEU A 206 -6.93 -5.13 -7.17
C LEU A 206 -8.08 -5.91 -7.83
N ARG A 207 -7.79 -7.00 -8.53
CA ARG A 207 -8.84 -7.87 -9.10
C ARG A 207 -9.77 -8.41 -8.02
N ALA A 208 -9.24 -8.87 -6.89
CA ALA A 208 -10.06 -9.36 -5.80
C ALA A 208 -11.01 -8.28 -5.25
N ALA A 209 -10.54 -7.04 -5.13
CA ALA A 209 -11.35 -5.90 -4.69
C ALA A 209 -12.43 -5.48 -5.72
N LEU A 210 -12.18 -5.66 -7.01
CA LEU A 210 -13.13 -5.35 -8.09
C LEU A 210 -14.17 -6.46 -8.34
N LYS A 211 -13.88 -7.68 -7.90
CA LYS A 211 -14.71 -8.88 -8.14
C LYS A 211 -16.17 -8.76 -7.65
N PRO A 212 -16.49 -8.15 -6.48
CA PRO A 212 -17.87 -7.99 -6.03
C PRO A 212 -18.77 -7.24 -7.02
N ALA A 213 -18.18 -6.39 -7.86
CA ALA A 213 -18.89 -5.62 -8.89
C ALA A 213 -18.76 -6.23 -10.30
N GLY A 214 -18.12 -7.41 -10.44
CA GLY A 214 -17.87 -8.02 -11.75
C GLY A 214 -16.85 -7.28 -12.62
N CYS A 215 -16.09 -6.34 -12.03
CA CYS A 215 -15.15 -5.48 -12.76
C CYS A 215 -13.70 -6.03 -12.80
N ASP A 216 -13.46 -7.19 -12.21
CA ASP A 216 -12.12 -7.80 -12.13
C ASP A 216 -11.54 -8.16 -13.50
N ALA A 217 -12.39 -8.57 -14.45
CA ALA A 217 -12.01 -8.87 -15.84
C ALA A 217 -11.49 -7.63 -16.60
N MET A 218 -11.84 -6.40 -16.18
CA MET A 218 -11.34 -5.18 -16.80
C MET A 218 -9.81 -5.03 -16.66
N ILE A 219 -9.21 -5.64 -15.65
CA ILE A 219 -7.76 -5.65 -15.51
C ILE A 219 -7.21 -6.88 -16.21
N GLU A 220 -6.74 -6.69 -17.42
CA GLU A 220 -6.20 -7.78 -18.26
C GLU A 220 -4.70 -7.98 -18.09
N THR A 221 -4.27 -9.25 -18.23
CA THR A 221 -2.85 -9.59 -18.34
C THR A 221 -2.50 -9.74 -19.81
N VAL A 222 -1.59 -8.92 -20.31
CA VAL A 222 -1.01 -9.06 -21.64
C VAL A 222 0.30 -9.85 -21.52
N ARG A 223 0.27 -11.13 -21.89
CA ARG A 223 1.41 -12.05 -21.71
C ARG A 223 2.68 -11.47 -22.32
N GLY A 224 3.77 -11.48 -21.55
CA GLY A 224 5.07 -10.96 -21.96
C GLY A 224 5.19 -9.42 -21.97
N SER A 225 4.08 -8.67 -21.82
CA SER A 225 4.09 -7.20 -21.91
C SER A 225 3.66 -6.49 -20.64
N GLY A 226 2.77 -7.06 -19.81
CA GLY A 226 2.32 -6.45 -18.57
C GLY A 226 0.81 -6.46 -18.38
N TYR A 227 0.22 -5.32 -18.02
CA TYR A 227 -1.18 -5.20 -17.68
C TYR A 227 -1.84 -3.99 -18.35
N ARG A 228 -3.14 -4.08 -18.56
CA ARG A 228 -3.98 -2.96 -19.03
C ARG A 228 -5.36 -2.98 -18.39
N LEU A 229 -6.07 -1.86 -18.43
CA LEU A 229 -7.50 -1.77 -18.17
C LEU A 229 -8.23 -1.71 -19.52
N ALA A 230 -9.08 -2.72 -19.76
CA ALA A 230 -9.94 -2.78 -20.93
C ALA A 230 -11.23 -1.97 -20.69
N LYS A 231 -11.71 -1.25 -21.70
CA LYS A 231 -12.98 -0.50 -21.64
C LYS A 231 -14.22 -1.38 -21.82
N SER A 232 -14.04 -2.59 -22.33
CA SER A 232 -15.12 -3.59 -22.44
C SER A 232 -14.59 -4.88 -21.87
N ALA A 233 -15.32 -5.48 -20.94
CA ALA A 233 -15.11 -6.88 -20.53
C ALA A 233 -15.96 -7.77 -21.41
#